data_029951b4b4b6d2b0e707571338d5a120
#
_entry.id   029951b4b4b6d2b0e707571338d5a120
#
_cell.length_a   1.000
_cell.length_b   1.000
_cell.length_c   1.000
_cell.angle_alpha   90.00
_cell.angle_beta   90.00
_cell.angle_gamma   90.00
#
_symmetry.space_group_name_H-M   'P 1'
#
loop_
_entity.id
_entity.type
_entity.pdbx_description
1 polymer ?
#
loop_
_entity_poly.entity_id
_entity_poly.type
_entity_poly.pdbx_seq_one_letter_code
_entity_poly.pdbx_strand_id
1 'polypeptide(L)'
;MFAFLFFIIGFLIGGKDLSKKQTVNLRYQIGFERVVRKAVCNFKKMGLKPIIYRAAAERINRKGVHRIGYYGAVPNRQFDYDHRADQAVYLDKAFMERRLGVMRSAYETYKTLAKGHAGPACIDTFGETEFYPQAKKEAYYLSDKQKKLQTQMDNEAVQITNRYIIGKERSFTIIAFPVPEIGAQFEEIFRETIR
;
A
#
# COMPACT_ATOMS: atom_id res chain seq x y z
N MET A 1 -0.79 -11.95 20.99
CA MET A 1 -1.26 -13.14 20.25
C MET A 1 -2.61 -12.91 19.58
N PHE A 2 -3.54 -12.20 20.22
CA PHE A 2 -4.90 -11.93 19.71
C PHE A 2 -4.94 -10.99 18.49
N ALA A 3 -4.29 -9.85 18.50
CA ALA A 3 -4.30 -8.92 17.36
C ALA A 3 -3.83 -9.56 16.05
N PHE A 4 -2.89 -10.49 16.14
CA PHE A 4 -2.43 -11.26 15.01
C PHE A 4 -3.46 -12.29 14.52
N LEU A 5 -4.20 -12.89 15.43
CA LEU A 5 -5.32 -13.77 15.10
C LEU A 5 -6.42 -12.97 14.39
N PHE A 6 -6.76 -11.78 14.89
CA PHE A 6 -7.71 -10.86 14.23
C PHE A 6 -7.25 -10.41 12.85
N PHE A 7 -5.96 -10.21 12.63
CA PHE A 7 -5.42 -9.86 11.32
C PHE A 7 -5.70 -10.97 10.29
N ILE A 8 -5.46 -12.22 10.63
CA ILE A 8 -5.74 -13.36 9.74
C ILE A 8 -7.24 -13.64 9.65
N ILE A 9 -7.95 -13.60 10.77
CA ILE A 9 -9.40 -13.77 10.81
C ILE A 9 -10.10 -12.65 10.04
N GLY A 10 -9.68 -11.39 10.19
CA GLY A 10 -10.21 -10.26 9.41
C GLY A 10 -10.06 -10.47 7.91
N PHE A 11 -8.94 -11.07 7.48
CA PHE A 11 -8.75 -11.42 6.08
C PHE A 11 -9.69 -12.55 5.62
N LEU A 12 -10.04 -13.49 6.50
CA LEU A 12 -10.96 -14.60 6.24
C LEU A 12 -12.43 -14.19 6.32
N ILE A 13 -12.79 -13.37 7.33
CA ILE A 13 -14.17 -12.97 7.63
C ILE A 13 -14.80 -12.09 6.52
N GLY A 14 -14.02 -11.56 5.61
CA GLY A 14 -14.53 -10.83 4.45
C GLY A 14 -15.58 -11.62 3.63
N GLY A 15 -15.98 -12.80 4.10
CA GLY A 15 -17.08 -13.62 3.56
C GLY A 15 -16.86 -14.11 2.14
N LYS A 16 -15.61 -14.06 1.66
CA LYS A 16 -15.27 -14.33 0.27
C LYS A 16 -14.58 -15.67 0.13
N ASP A 17 -14.97 -16.40 -0.88
CA ASP A 17 -14.30 -17.65 -1.21
C ASP A 17 -12.88 -17.36 -1.75
N LEU A 18 -11.88 -17.59 -0.90
CA LEU A 18 -10.48 -17.46 -1.25
C LEU A 18 -9.86 -18.76 -1.79
N SER A 19 -10.62 -19.84 -1.93
CA SER A 19 -10.11 -21.14 -2.39
C SER A 19 -9.48 -21.09 -3.79
N LYS A 20 -9.95 -20.16 -4.63
CA LYS A 20 -9.41 -19.92 -5.98
C LYS A 20 -8.29 -18.89 -6.04
N LYS A 21 -7.90 -18.35 -4.90
CA LYS A 21 -6.86 -17.34 -4.80
C LYS A 21 -5.50 -17.98 -4.52
N GLN A 22 -4.45 -17.39 -5.06
CA GLN A 22 -3.08 -17.94 -5.03
C GLN A 22 -2.10 -17.04 -4.29
N THR A 23 -2.34 -15.73 -4.30
CA THR A 23 -1.38 -14.75 -3.76
C THR A 23 -2.06 -13.76 -2.84
N VAL A 24 -1.30 -13.29 -1.84
CA VAL A 24 -1.69 -12.21 -0.93
C VAL A 24 -0.57 -11.16 -0.91
N ASN A 25 -0.94 -9.89 -0.97
CA ASN A 25 0.01 -8.78 -0.90
C ASN A 25 0.18 -8.37 0.57
N LEU A 26 1.33 -8.68 1.15
CA LEU A 26 1.65 -8.37 2.54
C LEU A 26 2.52 -7.09 2.59
N ARG A 27 1.97 -6.04 3.18
CA ARG A 27 2.63 -4.73 3.33
C ARG A 27 2.89 -4.47 4.80
N TYR A 28 4.07 -3.93 5.12
CA TYR A 28 4.42 -3.62 6.49
C TYR A 28 5.50 -2.55 6.57
N GLN A 29 5.60 -1.95 7.74
CA GLN A 29 6.62 -0.99 8.13
C GLN A 29 7.84 -1.70 8.74
N ILE A 30 8.98 -1.02 8.80
CA ILE A 30 10.19 -1.51 9.49
C ILE A 30 9.86 -1.79 10.96
N GLY A 31 10.42 -2.87 11.51
CA GLY A 31 10.24 -3.27 12.90
C GLY A 31 9.20 -4.39 13.10
N PHE A 32 8.37 -4.67 12.10
CA PHE A 32 7.34 -5.72 12.20
C PHE A 32 7.74 -7.08 11.62
N GLU A 33 9.01 -7.32 11.37
CA GLU A 33 9.53 -8.54 10.71
C GLU A 33 9.13 -9.81 11.44
N ARG A 34 9.05 -9.80 12.78
CA ARG A 34 8.61 -10.97 13.57
C ARG A 34 7.14 -11.30 13.31
N VAL A 35 6.29 -10.27 13.27
CA VAL A 35 4.84 -10.40 12.96
C VAL A 35 4.67 -10.88 11.53
N VAL A 36 5.41 -10.30 10.58
CA VAL A 36 5.40 -10.67 9.17
C VAL A 36 5.79 -12.12 8.94
N ARG A 37 6.84 -12.63 9.62
CA ARG A 37 7.23 -14.04 9.51
C ARG A 37 6.09 -14.98 9.92
N LYS A 38 5.36 -14.63 10.98
CA LYS A 38 4.20 -15.39 11.43
C LYS A 38 3.04 -15.31 10.41
N ALA A 39 2.79 -14.10 9.85
CA ALA A 39 1.78 -13.89 8.81
C ALA A 39 2.09 -14.72 7.56
N VAL A 40 3.33 -14.74 7.11
CA VAL A 40 3.79 -15.58 5.99
C VAL A 40 3.48 -17.05 6.23
N CYS A 41 3.80 -17.56 7.43
CA CYS A 41 3.51 -18.96 7.78
C CYS A 41 2.00 -19.27 7.71
N ASN A 42 1.17 -18.37 8.22
CA ASN A 42 -0.28 -18.59 8.24
C ASN A 42 -0.90 -18.46 6.84
N PHE A 43 -0.51 -17.46 6.03
CA PHE A 43 -0.98 -17.37 4.64
C PHE A 43 -0.58 -18.60 3.82
N LYS A 44 0.62 -19.15 4.04
CA LYS A 44 1.01 -20.42 3.41
C LYS A 44 0.12 -21.58 3.81
N LYS A 45 -0.28 -21.68 5.10
CA LYS A 45 -1.24 -22.69 5.57
C LYS A 45 -2.63 -22.54 4.93
N MET A 46 -2.99 -21.33 4.54
CA MET A 46 -4.21 -21.04 3.78
C MET A 46 -4.07 -21.31 2.27
N GLY A 47 -2.94 -21.82 1.80
CA GLY A 47 -2.65 -22.03 0.39
C GLY A 47 -2.28 -20.76 -0.38
N LEU A 48 -2.06 -19.64 0.31
CA LEU A 48 -1.71 -18.37 -0.31
C LEU A 48 -0.19 -18.14 -0.31
N LYS A 49 0.33 -17.69 -1.43
CA LYS A 49 1.73 -17.27 -1.57
C LYS A 49 1.86 -15.77 -1.26
N PRO A 50 2.52 -15.38 -0.16
CA PRO A 50 2.72 -13.97 0.15
C PRO A 50 3.67 -13.29 -0.82
N ILE A 51 3.27 -12.12 -1.29
CA ILE A 51 4.12 -11.16 -1.99
C ILE A 51 4.38 -10.03 -0.99
N ILE A 52 5.64 -9.84 -0.61
CA ILE A 52 6.01 -9.00 0.51
C ILE A 52 6.45 -7.63 0.02
N TYR A 53 5.82 -6.60 0.59
CA TYR A 53 6.24 -5.21 0.45
C TYR A 53 6.64 -4.68 1.82
N ARG A 54 7.78 -4.03 1.89
CA ARG A 54 8.22 -3.31 3.07
C ARG A 54 8.41 -1.84 2.73
N ALA A 55 7.72 -0.97 3.43
CA ALA A 55 7.96 0.46 3.38
C ALA A 55 9.10 0.82 4.35
N ALA A 56 10.01 1.66 3.94
CA ALA A 56 11.03 2.22 4.84
C ALA A 56 10.41 3.27 5.75
N ALA A 57 9.29 3.80 5.32
CA ALA A 57 8.55 4.79 6.05
C ALA A 57 7.25 5.14 5.35
N GLU A 58 6.42 5.84 6.09
CA GLU A 58 5.20 6.40 5.58
C GLU A 58 5.49 7.42 4.47
N ARG A 59 4.69 7.39 3.43
CA ARG A 59 4.82 8.29 2.29
C ARG A 59 3.72 9.32 2.29
N ILE A 60 4.11 10.57 2.31
CA ILE A 60 3.21 11.68 2.00
C ILE A 60 2.76 11.58 0.54
N ASN A 61 3.63 11.14 -0.35
CA ASN A 61 3.31 10.93 -1.75
C ASN A 61 2.97 9.46 -2.03
N ARG A 62 1.68 9.13 -1.97
CA ARG A 62 1.16 7.78 -2.24
C ARG A 62 1.36 7.31 -3.69
N LYS A 63 1.70 8.19 -4.61
CA LYS A 63 1.89 7.89 -6.04
C LYS A 63 3.30 7.42 -6.37
N GLY A 64 4.17 7.37 -5.40
CA GLY A 64 5.52 6.85 -5.57
C GLY A 64 5.52 5.38 -5.98
N VAL A 65 6.56 4.99 -6.67
CA VAL A 65 6.77 3.60 -7.11
C VAL A 65 6.75 2.67 -5.92
N HIS A 66 5.83 1.72 -5.90
CA HIS A 66 5.87 0.62 -4.95
C HIS A 66 7.07 -0.26 -5.30
N ARG A 67 8.05 -0.27 -4.44
CA ARG A 67 9.20 -1.15 -4.58
C ARG A 67 8.98 -2.40 -3.76
N ILE A 68 9.30 -3.54 -4.34
CA ILE A 68 9.34 -4.81 -3.64
C ILE A 68 10.69 -4.92 -2.94
N GLY A 69 10.69 -5.31 -1.67
CA GLY A 69 11.89 -5.53 -0.89
C GLY A 69 12.24 -4.40 0.07
N TYR A 70 13.53 -4.19 0.28
CA TYR A 70 14.04 -3.25 1.27
C TYR A 70 14.19 -1.84 0.72
N TYR A 71 13.75 -0.88 1.52
CA TYR A 71 14.07 0.53 1.36
C TYR A 71 14.98 0.96 2.50
N GLY A 72 16.16 1.45 2.21
CA GLY A 72 17.18 1.65 3.23
C GLY A 72 16.94 2.76 4.25
N ALA A 73 16.50 3.92 3.88
CA ALA A 73 16.60 5.10 4.72
C ALA A 73 15.30 5.49 5.43
N VAL A 74 15.44 6.12 6.58
CA VAL A 74 14.37 6.92 7.20
C VAL A 74 14.03 8.05 6.22
N PRO A 75 12.77 8.25 5.86
CA PRO A 75 12.42 9.27 4.89
C PRO A 75 12.61 10.66 5.48
N ASN A 76 13.09 11.53 4.65
CA ASN A 76 12.97 12.94 4.87
C ASN A 76 11.56 13.37 4.45
N ARG A 77 10.68 13.61 5.42
CA ARG A 77 9.28 13.99 5.17
C ARG A 77 9.17 15.29 4.39
N GLN A 78 10.10 16.23 4.62
CA GLN A 78 10.14 17.47 3.84
C GLN A 78 10.54 17.21 2.39
N PHE A 79 11.50 16.34 2.13
CA PHE A 79 11.88 15.94 0.78
C PHE A 79 10.69 15.31 0.03
N ASP A 80 9.99 14.38 0.67
CA ASP A 80 8.79 13.78 0.06
C ASP A 80 7.70 14.81 -0.24
N TYR A 81 7.54 15.80 0.63
CA TYR A 81 6.61 16.90 0.40
C TYR A 81 7.04 17.80 -0.75
N ASP A 82 8.31 18.18 -0.83
CA ASP A 82 8.85 19.03 -1.90
C ASP A 82 8.69 18.36 -3.27
N HIS A 83 8.93 17.05 -3.35
CA HIS A 83 8.91 16.26 -4.58
C HIS A 83 7.55 15.59 -4.88
N ARG A 84 6.48 15.95 -4.18
CA ARG A 84 5.15 15.34 -4.34
C ARG A 84 4.52 15.55 -5.72
N ALA A 85 4.97 16.55 -6.46
CA ALA A 85 4.44 16.93 -7.75
C ALA A 85 5.49 16.96 -8.88
N ASP A 86 6.62 16.29 -8.73
CA ASP A 86 7.69 16.22 -9.74
C ASP A 86 7.19 15.73 -11.11
N GLN A 87 6.13 14.96 -11.12
CA GLN A 87 5.47 14.56 -12.37
C GLN A 87 4.98 15.75 -13.21
N ALA A 88 4.90 16.96 -12.65
CA ALA A 88 4.57 18.17 -13.41
C ALA A 88 5.55 18.41 -14.57
N VAL A 89 6.78 17.90 -14.46
CA VAL A 89 7.80 18.00 -15.50
C VAL A 89 7.41 17.23 -16.77
N TYR A 90 6.67 16.13 -16.66
CA TYR A 90 6.42 15.21 -17.78
C TYR A 90 4.96 14.77 -17.94
N LEU A 91 4.06 15.17 -17.03
CA LEU A 91 2.66 14.74 -17.10
C LEU A 91 1.90 15.50 -18.19
N ASP A 92 1.69 14.81 -19.29
CA ASP A 92 0.84 15.23 -20.40
C ASP A 92 -0.12 14.08 -20.81
N LYS A 93 -0.92 14.34 -21.83
CA LYS A 93 -1.89 13.36 -22.36
C LYS A 93 -1.18 12.12 -22.93
N ALA A 94 -0.08 12.31 -23.64
CA ALA A 94 0.66 11.23 -24.26
C ALA A 94 1.28 10.30 -23.20
N PHE A 95 1.82 10.88 -22.13
CA PHE A 95 2.32 10.11 -20.98
C PHE A 95 1.20 9.31 -20.32
N MET A 96 0.05 9.94 -20.06
CA MET A 96 -1.12 9.26 -19.48
C MET A 96 -1.56 8.07 -20.34
N GLU A 97 -1.78 8.30 -21.64
CA GLU A 97 -2.23 7.25 -22.57
C GLU A 97 -1.24 6.08 -22.65
N ARG A 98 0.07 6.37 -22.75
CA ARG A 98 1.12 5.34 -22.74
C ARG A 98 1.14 4.54 -21.45
N ARG A 99 1.05 5.21 -20.29
CA ARG A 99 1.03 4.54 -18.99
C ARG A 99 -0.17 3.61 -18.83
N LEU A 100 -1.35 4.07 -19.21
CA LEU A 100 -2.58 3.27 -19.19
C LEU A 100 -2.52 2.13 -20.21
N GLY A 101 -1.94 2.35 -21.39
CA GLY A 101 -1.71 1.33 -22.40
C GLY A 101 -0.81 0.20 -21.91
N VAL A 102 0.33 0.55 -21.30
CA VAL A 102 1.23 -0.44 -20.67
C VAL A 102 0.52 -1.21 -19.57
N MET A 103 -0.27 -0.52 -18.74
CA MET A 103 -1.03 -1.15 -17.67
C MET A 103 -2.06 -2.15 -18.21
N ARG A 104 -2.82 -1.80 -19.27
CA ARG A 104 -3.77 -2.71 -19.93
C ARG A 104 -3.06 -3.94 -20.48
N SER A 105 -1.95 -3.75 -21.20
CA SER A 105 -1.14 -4.83 -21.76
C SER A 105 -0.61 -5.78 -20.67
N ALA A 106 -0.06 -5.23 -19.59
CA ALA A 106 0.45 -6.03 -18.47
C ALA A 106 -0.67 -6.85 -17.80
N TYR A 107 -1.82 -6.24 -17.53
CA TYR A 107 -2.95 -6.96 -16.94
C TYR A 107 -3.50 -8.04 -17.87
N GLU A 108 -3.58 -7.79 -19.17
CA GLU A 108 -4.03 -8.80 -20.13
C GLU A 108 -3.06 -9.98 -20.19
N THR A 109 -1.76 -9.70 -20.23
CA THR A 109 -0.71 -10.74 -20.22
C THR A 109 -0.77 -11.60 -18.95
N TYR A 110 -1.00 -10.98 -17.79
CA TYR A 110 -0.98 -11.65 -16.49
C TYR A 110 -2.36 -11.81 -15.86
N LYS A 111 -3.42 -11.84 -16.65
CA LYS A 111 -4.80 -11.88 -16.16
C LYS A 111 -5.11 -13.04 -15.21
N THR A 112 -4.52 -14.20 -15.44
CA THR A 112 -4.68 -15.36 -14.55
C THR A 112 -4.08 -15.11 -13.18
N LEU A 113 -2.87 -14.53 -13.11
CA LEU A 113 -2.24 -14.16 -11.86
C LEU A 113 -3.01 -13.05 -11.13
N ALA A 114 -3.52 -12.06 -11.87
CA ALA A 114 -4.33 -11.00 -11.31
C ALA A 114 -5.62 -11.53 -10.68
N LYS A 115 -6.31 -12.45 -11.34
CA LYS A 115 -7.49 -13.14 -10.79
C LYS A 115 -7.17 -13.96 -9.55
N GLY A 116 -5.98 -14.53 -9.48
CA GLY A 116 -5.48 -15.28 -8.33
C GLY A 116 -5.09 -14.42 -7.12
N HIS A 117 -5.19 -13.09 -7.20
CA HIS A 117 -4.85 -12.20 -6.10
C HIS A 117 -5.95 -12.12 -5.06
N ALA A 118 -5.64 -12.53 -3.81
CA ALA A 118 -6.59 -12.55 -2.70
C ALA A 118 -6.84 -11.16 -2.09
N GLY A 119 -5.92 -10.23 -2.25
CA GLY A 119 -6.01 -8.86 -1.74
C GLY A 119 -4.84 -8.45 -0.85
N PRO A 120 -4.86 -7.22 -0.32
CA PRO A 120 -3.82 -6.71 0.55
C PRO A 120 -4.04 -7.10 2.02
N ALA A 121 -2.95 -7.36 2.71
CA ALA A 121 -2.85 -7.48 4.16
C ALA A 121 -1.79 -6.48 4.64
N CYS A 122 -2.22 -5.43 5.33
CA CYS A 122 -1.37 -4.30 5.68
C CYS A 122 -1.12 -4.23 7.18
N ILE A 123 0.13 -4.00 7.55
CA ILE A 123 0.55 -3.68 8.91
C ILE A 123 1.08 -2.26 8.86
N ASP A 124 0.31 -1.35 9.42
CA ASP A 124 0.61 0.09 9.48
C ASP A 124 0.99 0.52 10.89
N THR A 125 1.38 1.76 11.02
CA THR A 125 1.67 2.43 12.30
C THR A 125 0.82 3.68 12.45
N PHE A 126 0.69 4.15 13.67
CA PHE A 126 0.05 5.43 14.00
C PHE A 126 0.74 6.08 15.20
N GLY A 127 0.52 7.37 15.37
CA GLY A 127 1.08 8.16 16.47
C GLY A 127 2.46 8.74 16.18
N GLU A 128 2.83 8.86 14.91
CA GLU A 128 4.07 9.50 14.48
C GLU A 128 4.07 10.98 14.90
N THR A 129 5.27 11.51 15.15
CA THR A 129 5.47 12.93 15.44
C THR A 129 4.81 13.80 14.36
N GLU A 130 4.13 14.85 14.79
CA GLU A 130 3.56 15.82 13.87
C GLU A 130 4.61 16.39 12.91
N PHE A 131 4.18 16.64 11.70
CA PHE A 131 5.01 17.20 10.65
C PHE A 131 4.30 18.35 9.95
N TYR A 132 4.90 19.50 9.99
CA TYR A 132 4.42 20.72 9.36
C TYR A 132 5.28 21.03 8.11
N PRO A 133 4.82 20.64 6.91
CA PRO A 133 5.58 20.82 5.70
C PRO A 133 5.72 22.31 5.36
N GLN A 134 6.92 22.73 4.97
CA GLN A 134 7.17 24.07 4.47
C GLN A 134 7.09 24.08 2.94
N ALA A 135 6.22 24.92 2.40
CA ALA A 135 6.14 25.11 0.95
C ALA A 135 7.38 25.85 0.45
N LYS A 136 8.00 25.34 -0.60
CA LYS A 136 9.16 25.95 -1.25
C LYS A 136 8.78 26.40 -2.67
N LYS A 137 9.33 27.56 -3.07
CA LYS A 137 9.09 28.11 -4.41
C LYS A 137 9.73 27.28 -5.51
N GLU A 138 10.76 26.50 -5.20
CA GLU A 138 11.47 25.62 -6.11
C GLU A 138 10.74 24.30 -6.34
N ALA A 139 9.75 23.95 -5.51
CA ALA A 139 8.97 22.73 -5.66
C ALA A 139 8.03 22.85 -6.87
N TYR A 140 7.89 21.76 -7.61
CA TYR A 140 6.95 21.69 -8.70
C TYR A 140 5.51 21.62 -8.22
N TYR A 141 4.60 22.18 -9.02
CA TYR A 141 3.15 22.13 -8.80
C TYR A 141 2.46 21.74 -10.10
N LEU A 142 1.42 20.92 -9.98
CA LEU A 142 0.60 20.58 -11.12
C LEU A 142 -0.26 21.79 -11.53
N SER A 143 -0.25 22.14 -12.81
CA SER A 143 -1.23 23.04 -13.40
C SER A 143 -2.64 22.43 -13.31
N ASP A 144 -3.68 23.24 -13.47
CA ASP A 144 -5.06 22.72 -13.41
C ASP A 144 -5.36 21.72 -14.53
N LYS A 145 -4.74 21.88 -15.70
CA LYS A 145 -4.79 20.88 -16.77
C LYS A 145 -4.16 19.55 -16.32
N GLN A 146 -3.01 19.59 -15.67
CA GLN A 146 -2.32 18.39 -15.17
C GLN A 146 -3.07 17.74 -14.02
N LYS A 147 -3.71 18.51 -13.13
CA LYS A 147 -4.58 17.95 -12.07
C LYS A 147 -5.74 17.16 -12.68
N LYS A 148 -6.38 17.69 -13.73
CA LYS A 148 -7.46 16.99 -14.46
C LYS A 148 -6.95 15.70 -15.10
N LEU A 149 -5.81 15.75 -15.80
CA LEU A 149 -5.18 14.56 -16.39
C LEU A 149 -4.81 13.52 -15.32
N GLN A 150 -4.30 13.96 -14.19
CA GLN A 150 -3.97 13.06 -13.07
C GLN A 150 -5.22 12.36 -12.55
N THR A 151 -6.30 13.10 -12.31
CA THR A 151 -7.57 12.53 -11.85
C THR A 151 -8.14 11.54 -12.86
N GLN A 152 -8.09 11.87 -14.15
CA GLN A 152 -8.51 10.97 -15.21
C GLN A 152 -7.66 9.69 -15.23
N MET A 153 -6.34 9.83 -15.19
CA MET A 153 -5.40 8.70 -15.19
C MET A 153 -5.64 7.78 -13.99
N ASP A 154 -5.83 8.35 -12.79
CA ASP A 154 -6.08 7.58 -11.57
C ASP A 154 -7.41 6.81 -11.68
N ASN A 155 -8.47 7.44 -12.16
CA ASN A 155 -9.77 6.81 -12.34
C ASN A 155 -9.72 5.66 -13.36
N GLU A 156 -9.09 5.88 -14.52
CA GLU A 156 -8.95 4.85 -15.54
C GLU A 156 -8.06 3.70 -15.04
N ALA A 157 -6.99 3.97 -14.31
CA ALA A 157 -6.12 2.96 -13.72
C ALA A 157 -6.88 2.07 -12.71
N VAL A 158 -7.75 2.66 -11.89
CA VAL A 158 -8.63 1.91 -10.97
C VAL A 158 -9.62 1.04 -11.76
N GLN A 159 -10.23 1.56 -12.84
CA GLN A 159 -11.14 0.79 -13.68
C GLN A 159 -10.43 -0.38 -14.36
N ILE A 160 -9.22 -0.18 -14.89
CA ILE A 160 -8.41 -1.24 -15.46
C ILE A 160 -8.14 -2.32 -14.40
N THR A 161 -7.67 -1.92 -13.22
CA THR A 161 -7.39 -2.86 -12.12
C THR A 161 -8.62 -3.67 -11.75
N ASN A 162 -9.78 -3.04 -11.62
CA ASN A 162 -11.02 -3.69 -11.19
C ASN A 162 -11.58 -4.70 -12.21
N ARG A 163 -11.19 -4.62 -13.48
CA ARG A 163 -11.55 -5.64 -14.49
C ARG A 163 -10.85 -6.97 -14.25
N TYR A 164 -9.64 -6.94 -13.71
CA TYR A 164 -8.80 -8.13 -13.52
C TYR A 164 -8.75 -8.59 -12.07
N ILE A 165 -8.80 -7.66 -11.13
CA ILE A 165 -8.83 -7.92 -9.69
C ILE A 165 -10.20 -7.54 -9.16
N ILE A 166 -11.16 -8.45 -9.28
CA ILE A 166 -12.57 -8.21 -8.97
C ILE A 166 -12.73 -7.94 -7.47
N GLY A 167 -13.21 -6.76 -7.11
CA GLY A 167 -13.35 -6.33 -5.72
C GLY A 167 -14.22 -7.23 -4.85
N LYS A 168 -15.27 -7.85 -5.45
CA LYS A 168 -16.16 -8.80 -4.76
C LYS A 168 -15.49 -10.13 -4.40
N GLU A 169 -14.38 -10.47 -5.05
CA GLU A 169 -13.68 -11.75 -4.88
C GLU A 169 -12.42 -11.62 -4.05
N ARG A 170 -12.02 -10.41 -3.66
CA ARG A 170 -10.82 -10.17 -2.87
C ARG A 170 -11.17 -9.78 -1.45
N SER A 171 -10.31 -10.12 -0.54
CA SER A 171 -10.35 -9.66 0.84
C SER A 171 -9.34 -8.53 1.06
N PHE A 172 -9.40 -7.89 2.22
CA PHE A 172 -8.35 -7.02 2.72
C PHE A 172 -8.36 -7.04 4.24
N THR A 173 -7.22 -6.74 4.82
CA THR A 173 -7.11 -6.48 6.25
C THR A 173 -6.04 -5.42 6.49
N ILE A 174 -6.30 -4.54 7.44
CA ILE A 174 -5.36 -3.52 7.88
C ILE A 174 -5.35 -3.56 9.39
N ILE A 175 -4.16 -3.65 9.96
CA ILE A 175 -3.93 -3.49 11.39
C ILE A 175 -2.90 -2.39 11.56
N ALA A 176 -3.12 -1.49 12.52
CA ALA A 176 -2.17 -0.43 12.84
C ALA A 176 -1.69 -0.59 14.28
N PHE A 177 -0.40 -0.38 14.48
CA PHE A 177 0.24 -0.40 15.79
C PHE A 177 0.71 0.99 16.17
N PRO A 178 0.63 1.38 17.46
CA PRO A 178 1.20 2.63 17.90
C PRO A 178 2.73 2.60 17.76
N VAL A 179 3.32 3.76 17.57
CA VAL A 179 4.79 3.95 17.63
C VAL A 179 5.17 4.70 18.91
N PRO A 180 6.43 4.56 19.40
CA PRO A 180 6.86 5.21 20.64
C PRO A 180 6.67 6.73 20.66
N GLU A 181 6.68 7.36 19.50
CA GLU A 181 6.47 8.79 19.30
C GLU A 181 5.10 9.29 19.75
N ILE A 182 4.12 8.40 19.96
CA ILE A 182 2.82 8.75 20.54
C ILE A 182 2.95 9.27 21.99
N GLY A 183 4.10 9.01 22.64
CA GLY A 183 4.42 9.53 23.95
C GLY A 183 4.12 8.57 25.11
N ALA A 184 3.82 9.13 26.30
CA ALA A 184 3.71 8.38 27.54
C ALA A 184 2.66 7.24 27.52
N GLN A 185 1.68 7.32 26.66
CA GLN A 185 0.62 6.31 26.53
C GLN A 185 1.00 5.13 25.64
N PHE A 186 2.21 5.14 25.05
CA PHE A 186 2.63 4.11 24.09
C PHE A 186 2.48 2.69 24.63
N GLU A 187 3.02 2.43 25.82
CA GLU A 187 3.02 1.07 26.37
C GLU A 187 1.60 0.53 26.63
N GLU A 188 0.71 1.38 27.14
CA GLU A 188 -0.68 1.02 27.42
C GLU A 188 -1.40 0.69 26.10
N ILE A 189 -1.35 1.62 25.13
CA ILE A 189 -2.00 1.45 23.83
C ILE A 189 -1.44 0.24 23.09
N PHE A 190 -0.11 0.04 23.13
CA PHE A 190 0.52 -1.11 22.49
C PHE A 190 0.05 -2.43 23.11
N ARG A 191 0.00 -2.51 24.44
CA ARG A 191 -0.50 -3.71 25.15
C ARG A 191 -1.96 -4.00 24.80
N GLU A 192 -2.82 -2.99 24.73
CA GLU A 192 -4.21 -3.16 24.31
C GLU A 192 -4.32 -3.62 22.83
N THR A 193 -3.49 -3.08 21.97
CA THR A 193 -3.50 -3.46 20.53
C THR A 193 -3.06 -4.92 20.30
N ILE A 194 -2.20 -5.47 21.15
CA ILE A 194 -1.67 -6.85 20.99
C ILE A 194 -2.41 -7.91 21.80
N ARG A 195 -3.31 -7.51 22.68
CA ARG A 195 -4.20 -8.43 23.42
C ARG A 195 -5.22 -9.05 22.50
#